data_b09c4efb178ec66112b596c969e5651b
#
_entry.id   b09c4efb178ec66112b596c969e5651b
#
_cell.length_a   1.000
_cell.length_b   1.000
_cell.length_c   1.000
_cell.angle_alpha   90.00
_cell.angle_beta   90.00
_cell.angle_gamma   90.00
#
_symmetry.space_group_name_H-M   'P 1'
#
loop_
_entity.id
_entity.type
_entity.pdbx_description
1 polymer ?
#
loop_
_entity_poly.entity_id
_entity_poly.type
_entity_poly.pdbx_seq_one_letter_code
_entity_poly.pdbx_strand_id
1 'polypeptide(L)'
;MSTSMPTALAGGRYQLGQLIGRGGMAEVHVALDTRLGRTVAVKIMRADLANDDIFLARFRREAHAVAQMNNPNIVNIYDSGEELVSSESGDAERLPYIVMEYVKGQTLRDIIKVNGALSQRDCEQVMLGVLNALDYSHRMGIIHRDIKPGNIM
;
A
#
# COMPACT_ATOMS: atom_id res chain seq x y z
N MET A 1 -21.29 -10.09 4.73
CA MET A 1 -20.98 -9.84 6.15
C MET A 1 -19.76 -8.94 6.21
N SER A 2 -19.94 -7.75 6.70
CA SER A 2 -18.85 -6.80 6.81
C SER A 2 -18.15 -6.99 8.15
N THR A 3 -16.92 -7.49 8.12
CA THR A 3 -16.03 -7.34 9.26
C THR A 3 -15.81 -5.85 9.44
N SER A 4 -16.20 -5.30 10.57
CA SER A 4 -15.98 -3.88 10.82
C SER A 4 -14.46 -3.62 10.87
N MET A 5 -14.01 -2.68 10.05
CA MET A 5 -12.61 -2.28 10.04
C MET A 5 -12.23 -1.74 11.43
N PRO A 6 -11.13 -2.18 12.03
CA PRO A 6 -10.71 -1.65 13.32
C PRO A 6 -10.35 -0.16 13.19
N THR A 7 -10.52 0.60 14.27
CA THR A 7 -10.17 2.02 14.31
C THR A 7 -8.68 2.24 14.54
N ALA A 8 -7.98 1.25 15.06
CA ALA A 8 -6.56 1.29 15.33
C ALA A 8 -5.92 -0.09 15.18
N LEU A 9 -4.63 -0.11 14.90
CA LEU A 9 -3.81 -1.32 14.76
C LEU A 9 -2.63 -1.28 15.73
N ALA A 10 -2.01 -2.43 15.94
CA ALA A 10 -0.82 -2.60 16.78
C ALA A 10 -1.00 -2.00 18.19
N GLY A 11 -2.11 -2.34 18.85
CA GLY A 11 -2.39 -1.87 20.21
C GLY A 11 -2.61 -0.36 20.30
N GLY A 12 -3.11 0.27 19.24
CA GLY A 12 -3.37 1.71 19.18
C GLY A 12 -2.23 2.54 18.59
N ARG A 13 -1.13 1.92 18.21
CA ARG A 13 0.00 2.66 17.60
C ARG A 13 -0.42 3.36 16.31
N TYR A 14 -1.11 2.66 15.41
CA TYR A 14 -1.57 3.21 14.14
C TYR A 14 -3.06 3.51 14.20
N GLN A 15 -3.41 4.77 14.29
CA GLN A 15 -4.81 5.21 14.28
C GLN A 15 -5.26 5.40 12.83
N LEU A 16 -6.21 4.59 12.40
CA LEU A 16 -6.71 4.61 11.03
C LEU A 16 -7.61 5.81 10.79
N GLY A 17 -7.39 6.46 9.67
CA GLY A 17 -8.18 7.57 9.18
C GLY A 17 -8.92 7.21 7.90
N GLN A 18 -9.00 8.18 6.99
CA GLN A 18 -9.77 8.08 5.75
C GLN A 18 -9.22 7.00 4.82
N LEU A 19 -10.13 6.30 4.16
CA LEU A 19 -9.80 5.43 3.04
C LEU A 19 -9.30 6.26 1.86
N ILE A 20 -8.11 5.97 1.37
CA ILE A 20 -7.47 6.71 0.26
C ILE A 20 -7.25 5.86 -0.98
N GLY A 21 -7.42 4.55 -0.89
CA GLY A 21 -7.30 3.66 -2.03
C GLY A 21 -7.99 2.32 -1.78
N ARG A 22 -8.47 1.73 -2.86
CA ARG A 22 -9.08 0.40 -2.82
C ARG A 22 -8.62 -0.39 -4.02
N GLY A 23 -7.98 -1.53 -3.77
CA GLY A 23 -7.55 -2.48 -4.80
C GLY A 23 -8.31 -3.79 -4.72
N GLY A 24 -7.94 -4.73 -5.58
CA GLY A 24 -8.55 -6.06 -5.62
C GLY A 24 -8.28 -6.91 -4.36
N MET A 25 -7.16 -6.69 -3.69
CA MET A 25 -6.75 -7.49 -2.52
C MET A 25 -6.75 -6.72 -1.20
N ALA A 26 -6.65 -5.40 -1.23
CA ALA A 26 -6.44 -4.60 -0.04
C ALA A 26 -7.06 -3.21 -0.15
N GLU A 27 -7.25 -2.59 0.99
CA GLU A 27 -7.63 -1.19 1.13
C GLU A 27 -6.48 -0.40 1.73
N VAL A 28 -6.30 0.84 1.31
CA VAL A 28 -5.28 1.74 1.84
C VAL A 28 -5.95 2.88 2.59
N HIS A 29 -5.55 3.06 3.84
CA HIS A 29 -6.00 4.15 4.70
C HIS A 29 -4.85 5.08 5.04
N VAL A 30 -5.14 6.36 5.16
CA VAL A 30 -4.23 7.26 5.87
C VAL A 30 -4.30 6.92 7.36
N ALA A 31 -3.18 6.99 8.06
CA ALA A 31 -3.13 6.69 9.48
C ALA A 31 -2.13 7.60 10.20
N LEU A 32 -2.30 7.71 11.52
CA LEU A 32 -1.35 8.38 12.39
C LEU A 32 -0.53 7.33 13.13
N ASP A 33 0.79 7.35 12.96
CA ASP A 33 1.71 6.62 13.82
C ASP A 33 1.89 7.43 15.10
N THR A 34 1.22 6.99 16.17
CA THR A 34 1.22 7.70 17.45
C THR A 34 2.56 7.63 18.18
N ARG A 35 3.38 6.62 17.89
CA ARG A 35 4.71 6.47 18.51
C ARG A 35 5.72 7.46 17.94
N LEU A 36 5.70 7.66 16.61
CA LEU A 36 6.64 8.57 15.95
C LEU A 36 6.01 9.92 15.61
N GLY A 37 4.70 10.10 15.81
CA GLY A 37 4.00 11.36 15.56
C GLY A 37 3.95 11.75 14.09
N ARG A 38 3.86 10.79 13.18
CA ARG A 38 3.84 11.06 11.75
C ARG A 38 2.68 10.40 11.04
N THR A 39 2.27 11.01 9.93
CA THR A 39 1.27 10.43 9.03
C THR A 39 1.89 9.34 8.19
N VAL A 40 1.20 8.21 8.08
CA VAL A 40 1.60 7.05 7.28
C VAL A 40 0.42 6.58 6.43
N ALA A 41 0.68 5.72 5.46
CA ALA A 41 -0.35 4.96 4.76
C ALA A 41 -0.34 3.53 5.28
N VAL A 42 -1.51 2.95 5.50
CA VAL A 42 -1.65 1.56 5.93
C VAL A 42 -2.46 0.80 4.88
N LYS A 43 -1.84 -0.22 4.33
CA LYS A 43 -2.48 -1.15 3.40
C LYS A 43 -2.94 -2.37 4.19
N ILE A 44 -4.25 -2.60 4.20
CA ILE A 44 -4.88 -3.68 4.95
C ILE A 44 -5.47 -4.68 3.97
N MET A 45 -5.09 -5.94 4.10
CA MET A 45 -5.65 -6.99 3.27
C MET A 45 -7.15 -7.16 3.56
N ARG A 46 -7.94 -7.38 2.51
CA ARG A 46 -9.37 -7.64 2.66
C ARG A 46 -9.59 -8.92 3.48
N ALA A 47 -10.54 -8.86 4.42
CA ALA A 47 -10.83 -9.96 5.33
C ALA A 47 -11.24 -11.26 4.59
N ASP A 48 -11.97 -11.14 3.48
CA ASP A 48 -12.38 -12.27 2.67
C ASP A 48 -11.21 -12.99 1.98
N LEU A 49 -10.09 -12.32 1.78
CA LEU A 49 -8.88 -12.88 1.17
C LEU A 49 -7.81 -13.28 2.20
N ALA A 50 -7.93 -12.82 3.43
CA ALA A 50 -6.95 -13.09 4.49
C ALA A 50 -6.87 -14.58 4.88
N ASN A 51 -7.91 -15.34 4.59
CA ASN A 51 -7.97 -16.79 4.81
C ASN A 51 -7.45 -17.62 3.62
N ASP A 52 -7.10 -16.96 2.50
CA ASP A 52 -6.52 -17.62 1.33
C ASP A 52 -5.00 -17.57 1.42
N ASP A 53 -4.37 -18.72 1.61
CA ASP A 53 -2.92 -18.84 1.79
C ASP A 53 -2.12 -18.29 0.61
N ILE A 54 -2.66 -18.37 -0.61
CA ILE A 54 -1.99 -17.89 -1.82
C ILE A 54 -1.92 -16.36 -1.79
N PHE A 55 -3.03 -15.68 -1.52
CA PHE A 55 -3.09 -14.23 -1.43
C PHE A 55 -2.27 -13.70 -0.25
N LEU A 56 -2.34 -14.39 0.88
CA LEU A 56 -1.57 -14.04 2.08
C LEU A 56 -0.06 -14.13 1.82
N ALA A 57 0.39 -15.21 1.19
CA ALA A 57 1.80 -15.39 0.85
C ALA A 57 2.29 -14.33 -0.14
N ARG A 58 1.46 -13.97 -1.13
CA ARG A 58 1.77 -12.91 -2.09
C ARG A 58 1.88 -11.54 -1.40
N PHE A 59 0.94 -11.21 -0.53
CA PHE A 59 0.93 -9.96 0.23
C PHE A 59 2.19 -9.80 1.07
N ARG A 60 2.57 -10.83 1.80
CA ARG A 60 3.79 -10.84 2.63
C ARG A 60 5.06 -10.74 1.79
N ARG A 61 5.11 -11.46 0.67
CA ARG A 61 6.27 -11.46 -0.24
C ARG A 61 6.50 -10.08 -0.86
N GLU A 62 5.44 -9.42 -1.32
CA GLU A 62 5.53 -8.07 -1.87
C GLU A 62 6.04 -7.07 -0.84
N ALA A 63 5.51 -7.12 0.39
CA ALA A 63 5.97 -6.26 1.47
C ALA A 63 7.44 -6.48 1.79
N HIS A 64 7.86 -7.74 1.91
CA HIS A 64 9.25 -8.09 2.22
C HIS A 64 10.21 -7.62 1.12
N ALA A 65 9.84 -7.78 -0.14
CA ALA A 65 10.65 -7.34 -1.27
C ALA A 65 10.84 -5.82 -1.28
N VAL A 66 9.75 -5.07 -1.14
CA VAL A 66 9.80 -3.59 -1.17
C VAL A 66 10.47 -3.03 0.09
N ALA A 67 10.33 -3.68 1.24
CA ALA A 67 10.96 -3.23 2.48
C ALA A 67 12.49 -3.16 2.41
N GLN A 68 13.11 -3.93 1.51
CA GLN A 68 14.56 -3.92 1.30
C GLN A 68 15.04 -2.86 0.32
N MET A 69 14.12 -2.19 -0.35
CA MET A 69 14.44 -1.16 -1.33
C MET A 69 14.62 0.21 -0.66
N ASN A 70 15.59 0.97 -1.14
CA ASN A 70 15.81 2.35 -0.74
C ASN A 70 16.10 3.18 -1.98
N ASN A 71 15.04 3.79 -2.53
CA ASN A 71 15.13 4.62 -3.73
C ASN A 71 14.08 5.75 -3.64
N PRO A 72 14.41 6.99 -3.98
CA PRO A 72 13.48 8.12 -3.87
C PRO A 72 12.24 8.01 -4.78
N ASN A 73 12.29 7.14 -5.79
CA ASN A 73 11.16 6.89 -6.69
C ASN A 73 10.31 5.67 -6.28
N ILE A 74 10.61 5.07 -5.14
CA ILE A 74 9.89 3.90 -4.61
C ILE A 74 9.41 4.23 -3.20
N VAL A 75 8.15 3.94 -2.91
CA VAL A 75 7.54 4.13 -1.59
C VAL A 75 8.24 3.26 -0.57
N ASN A 76 8.59 3.83 0.59
CA ASN A 76 9.22 3.10 1.68
C ASN A 76 8.19 2.30 2.48
N ILE A 77 8.53 1.06 2.81
CA ILE A 77 7.80 0.25 3.79
C ILE A 77 8.44 0.48 5.17
N TYR A 78 7.61 0.82 6.15
CA TYR A 78 8.07 1.11 7.52
C TYR A 78 7.85 -0.06 8.47
N ASP A 79 6.76 -0.79 8.31
CA ASP A 79 6.38 -1.86 9.24
C ASP A 79 5.38 -2.81 8.57
N SER A 80 5.19 -3.97 9.16
CA SER A 80 4.14 -4.91 8.78
C SER A 80 3.68 -5.69 10.00
N GLY A 81 2.45 -6.16 9.99
CA GLY A 81 1.91 -6.94 11.09
C GLY A 81 0.59 -7.59 10.75
N GLU A 82 -0.02 -8.17 11.76
CA GLU A 82 -1.33 -8.79 11.68
C GLU A 82 -2.16 -8.32 12.88
N GLU A 83 -3.38 -7.85 12.62
CA GLU A 83 -4.33 -7.49 13.65
C GLU A 83 -5.34 -8.62 13.84
N LEU A 84 -5.64 -8.93 15.10
CA LEU A 84 -6.71 -9.86 15.42
C LEU A 84 -8.01 -9.08 15.56
N VAL A 85 -8.98 -9.40 14.73
CA VAL A 85 -10.31 -8.80 14.77
C VAL A 85 -11.35 -9.89 15.04
N SER A 86 -12.40 -9.55 15.79
CA SER A 86 -13.52 -10.45 16.02
C SER A 86 -14.49 -10.35 14.84
N SER A 87 -14.79 -11.49 14.23
CA SER A 87 -15.88 -11.57 13.24
C SER A 87 -17.24 -11.57 13.95
N GLU A 88 -18.29 -11.29 13.18
CA GLU A 88 -19.67 -11.38 13.69
C GLU A 88 -20.03 -12.80 14.18
N SER A 89 -19.34 -13.81 13.68
CA SER A 89 -19.48 -15.20 14.13
C SER A 89 -18.76 -15.51 15.44
N GLY A 90 -18.00 -14.54 15.99
CA GLY A 90 -17.22 -14.72 17.23
C GLY A 90 -15.85 -15.32 17.03
N ASP A 91 -15.49 -15.71 15.80
CA ASP A 91 -14.17 -16.23 15.48
C ASP A 91 -13.17 -15.08 15.33
N ALA A 92 -11.94 -15.30 15.80
CA ALA A 92 -10.86 -14.34 15.59
C ALA A 92 -10.32 -14.46 14.16
N GLU A 93 -10.31 -13.35 13.44
CA GLU A 93 -9.72 -13.24 12.10
C GLU A 93 -8.43 -12.44 12.16
N ARG A 94 -7.45 -12.83 11.36
CA ARG A 94 -6.22 -12.08 11.20
C ARG A 94 -6.32 -11.17 9.99
N LEU A 95 -6.02 -9.89 10.20
CA LEU A 95 -5.92 -8.90 9.12
C LEU A 95 -4.46 -8.51 8.94
N PRO A 96 -3.78 -9.03 7.93
CA PRO A 96 -2.44 -8.58 7.59
C PRO A 96 -2.45 -7.14 7.11
N TYR A 97 -1.47 -6.37 7.55
CA TYR A 97 -1.31 -4.97 7.13
C TYR A 97 0.15 -4.62 6.88
N ILE A 98 0.34 -3.59 6.07
CA ILE A 98 1.64 -3.00 5.75
C ILE A 98 1.55 -1.51 6.04
N VAL A 99 2.51 -1.00 6.81
CA VAL A 99 2.66 0.43 7.07
C VAL A 99 3.73 0.98 6.13
N MET A 100 3.37 2.01 5.39
CA MET A 100 4.24 2.58 4.38
C MET A 100 4.23 4.10 4.40
N GLU A 101 5.14 4.67 3.66
CA GLU A 101 5.21 6.10 3.42
C GLU A 101 3.89 6.63 2.87
N TYR A 102 3.39 7.70 3.47
CA TYR A 102 2.24 8.42 2.93
C TYR A 102 2.73 9.42 1.89
N VAL A 103 2.39 9.17 0.64
CA VAL A 103 2.67 10.09 -0.46
C VAL A 103 1.46 10.99 -0.65
N LYS A 104 1.62 12.27 -0.30
CA LYS A 104 0.56 13.27 -0.45
C LYS A 104 0.42 13.63 -1.92
N GLY A 105 -0.80 13.54 -2.42
CA GLY A 105 -1.10 13.86 -3.82
C GLY A 105 -2.07 12.87 -4.44
N GLN A 106 -2.01 12.76 -5.75
CA GLN A 106 -2.90 11.91 -6.54
C GLN A 106 -2.09 10.86 -7.30
N THR A 107 -2.73 9.75 -7.62
CA THR A 107 -2.14 8.78 -8.56
C THR A 107 -2.11 9.38 -9.97
N LEU A 108 -1.22 8.87 -10.80
CA LEU A 108 -1.18 9.26 -12.22
C LEU A 108 -2.52 8.97 -12.91
N ARG A 109 -3.18 7.87 -12.53
CA ARG A 109 -4.53 7.54 -13.04
C ARG A 109 -5.54 8.65 -12.73
N ASP A 110 -5.55 9.18 -11.50
CA ASP A 110 -6.45 10.27 -11.10
C ASP A 110 -6.17 11.54 -11.89
N ILE A 111 -4.90 11.87 -12.11
CA ILE A 111 -4.50 13.04 -12.89
C ILE A 111 -4.96 12.94 -14.34
N ILE A 112 -4.77 11.78 -14.97
CA ILE A 112 -5.21 11.53 -16.34
C ILE A 112 -6.74 11.60 -16.45
N LYS A 113 -7.45 11.08 -15.44
CA LYS A 113 -8.92 11.07 -15.41
C LYS A 113 -9.52 12.46 -15.37
N VAL A 114 -8.87 13.39 -14.65
CA VAL A 114 -9.35 14.78 -14.49
C VAL A 114 -8.86 15.68 -15.63
N ASN A 115 -7.59 15.57 -16.01
CA ASN A 115 -6.94 16.52 -16.92
C ASN A 115 -6.73 15.96 -18.34
N GLY A 116 -7.05 14.68 -18.58
CA GLY A 116 -6.79 14.03 -19.86
C GLY A 116 -5.31 13.65 -20.02
N ALA A 117 -4.86 13.56 -21.26
CA ALA A 117 -3.50 13.14 -21.56
C ALA A 117 -2.47 14.16 -21.01
N LEU A 118 -1.34 13.62 -20.51
CA LEU A 118 -0.22 14.44 -20.06
C LEU A 118 0.47 15.11 -21.25
N SER A 119 1.08 16.28 -21.00
CA SER A 119 2.02 16.88 -21.96
C SER A 119 3.21 15.94 -22.17
N GLN A 120 3.87 16.06 -23.32
CA GLN A 120 5.07 15.27 -23.60
C GLN A 120 6.14 15.46 -22.52
N ARG A 121 6.36 16.69 -22.08
CA ARG A 121 7.34 17.01 -21.04
C ARG A 121 7.00 16.33 -19.70
N ASP A 122 5.76 16.40 -19.26
CA ASP A 122 5.33 15.78 -18.02
C ASP A 122 5.40 14.25 -18.10
N CYS A 123 5.01 13.68 -19.23
CA CYS A 123 5.12 12.26 -19.48
C CYS A 123 6.58 11.77 -19.41
N GLU A 124 7.52 12.50 -20.01
CA GLU A 124 8.94 12.19 -19.95
C GLU A 124 9.49 12.22 -18.52
N GLN A 125 9.09 13.23 -17.72
CA GLN A 125 9.51 13.34 -16.33
C GLN A 125 9.00 12.19 -15.48
N VAL A 126 7.72 11.84 -15.63
CA VAL A 126 7.13 10.70 -14.93
C VAL A 126 7.86 9.40 -15.31
N MET A 127 8.11 9.19 -16.59
CA MET A 127 8.79 7.99 -17.08
C MET A 127 10.23 7.89 -16.62
N LEU A 128 10.94 9.01 -16.49
CA LEU A 128 12.29 9.00 -15.92
C LEU A 128 12.29 8.46 -14.49
N GLY A 129 11.35 8.89 -13.65
CA GLY A 129 11.21 8.38 -12.29
C GLY A 129 10.86 6.89 -12.26
N VAL A 130 9.91 6.47 -13.09
CA VAL A 130 9.50 5.06 -13.20
C VAL A 130 10.66 4.18 -13.68
N LEU A 131 11.37 4.60 -14.70
CA LEU A 131 12.52 3.85 -15.23
C LEU A 131 13.65 3.75 -14.21
N ASN A 132 13.91 4.81 -13.47
CA ASN A 132 14.88 4.80 -12.37
C ASN A 132 14.49 3.77 -11.29
N ALA A 133 13.24 3.77 -10.87
CA ALA A 133 12.71 2.81 -9.90
C ALA A 133 12.83 1.37 -10.43
N LEU A 134 12.47 1.13 -11.68
CA LEU A 134 12.55 -0.19 -12.30
C LEU A 134 13.99 -0.67 -12.45
N ASP A 135 14.90 0.18 -12.87
CA ASP A 135 16.33 -0.15 -12.96
C ASP A 135 16.89 -0.57 -11.61
N TYR A 136 16.59 0.20 -10.57
CA TYR A 136 16.97 -0.13 -9.20
C TYR A 136 16.36 -1.48 -8.75
N SER A 137 15.07 -1.69 -8.96
CA SER A 137 14.37 -2.92 -8.58
C SER A 137 14.95 -4.15 -9.30
N HIS A 138 15.23 -4.02 -10.60
CA HIS A 138 15.82 -5.11 -11.40
C HIS A 138 17.25 -5.46 -10.95
N ARG A 139 18.03 -4.48 -10.55
CA ARG A 139 19.37 -4.73 -9.97
C ARG A 139 19.28 -5.51 -8.66
N MET A 140 18.21 -5.35 -7.91
CA MET A 140 17.94 -6.10 -6.68
C MET A 140 17.24 -7.44 -6.94
N GLY A 141 17.02 -7.80 -8.20
CA GLY A 141 16.37 -9.06 -8.59
C GLY A 141 14.85 -9.04 -8.46
N ILE A 142 14.23 -7.87 -8.40
CA ILE A 142 12.79 -7.71 -8.23
C ILE A 142 12.17 -7.20 -9.52
N ILE A 143 11.14 -7.91 -10.01
CA ILE A 143 10.37 -7.54 -11.20
C ILE A 143 8.96 -7.17 -10.77
N HIS A 144 8.49 -5.98 -11.11
CA HIS A 144 7.18 -5.47 -10.67
C HIS A 144 6.00 -6.24 -11.28
N ARG A 145 5.98 -6.40 -12.59
CA ARG A 145 4.94 -7.13 -13.36
C ARG A 145 3.55 -6.47 -13.44
N ASP A 146 3.34 -5.31 -12.83
CA ASP A 146 2.04 -4.62 -12.83
C ASP A 146 2.21 -3.09 -12.84
N ILE A 147 3.01 -2.57 -13.76
CA ILE A 147 3.17 -1.13 -13.93
C ILE A 147 1.93 -0.55 -14.62
N LYS A 148 1.28 0.37 -13.93
CA LYS A 148 0.07 1.04 -14.42
C LYS A 148 -0.08 2.41 -13.74
N PRO A 149 -0.85 3.35 -14.34
CA PRO A 149 -1.02 4.69 -13.77
C PRO A 149 -1.56 4.72 -12.32
N GLY A 150 -2.35 3.72 -11.93
CA GLY A 150 -2.86 3.61 -10.55
C GLY A 150 -1.78 3.33 -9.50
N ASN A 151 -0.60 2.84 -9.92
CA ASN A 151 0.53 2.53 -9.04
C ASN A 151 1.64 3.59 -9.10
N ILE A 152 1.41 4.70 -9.75
CA ILE A 152 2.35 5.83 -9.88
C ILE A 152 1.72 7.07 -9.22
N MET A 153 2.48 7.73 -8.36
CA MET A 153 2.05 8.95 -7.66
C MET A 153 3.02 10.10 -7.89
#